data_6ae4196586a93f2b038e0d5cee519b64
#
_entry.id   6ae4196586a93f2b038e0d5cee519b64
#
_cell.length_a   1.000
_cell.length_b   1.000
_cell.length_c   1.000
_cell.angle_alpha   90.00
_cell.angle_beta   90.00
_cell.angle_gamma   90.00
#
_symmetry.space_group_name_H-M   'P 1'
#
loop_
_entity.id
_entity.type
_entity.pdbx_description
1 polymer ?
#
loop_
_entity_poly.entity_id
_entity_poly.type
_entity_poly.pdbx_seq_one_letter_code
_entity_poly.pdbx_strand_id
1 'polypeptide(L)'
;IRSVVPTRDMGFLPGSVKQKAQIYEEPYRAVYNELFGRGDAYEILKTKNLVEFSTTSFLRGLTFDHSIIIVDEVNNMSFHELDSLITRSGKNT
;
A
#
# COMPACT_ATOMS: atom_id res chain seq x y z
N ILE A 1 -3.58 -0.23 0.53
CA ILE A 1 -2.77 -0.65 1.70
C ILE A 1 -2.86 -2.16 1.84
N ARG A 2 -1.73 -2.80 1.97
CA ARG A 2 -1.65 -4.24 2.13
C ARG A 2 -1.08 -4.61 3.50
N SER A 3 -1.71 -5.57 4.16
CA SER A 3 -1.18 -6.10 5.41
C SER A 3 0.05 -6.97 5.15
N VAL A 4 1.11 -6.72 5.89
CA VAL A 4 2.37 -7.47 5.81
C VAL A 4 2.84 -7.76 7.23
N VAL A 5 3.32 -8.97 7.47
CA VAL A 5 3.97 -9.32 8.74
C VAL A 5 5.45 -8.96 8.62
N PRO A 6 5.92 -7.87 9.25
CA PRO A 6 7.25 -7.31 8.97
C PRO A 6 8.41 -8.29 9.15
N THR A 7 8.40 -9.06 10.23
CA THR A 7 9.47 -9.98 10.54
C THR A 7 9.51 -11.21 9.63
N ARG A 8 8.34 -11.63 9.14
CA ARG A 8 8.21 -12.80 8.27
C ARG A 8 8.41 -12.45 6.81
N ASP A 9 7.69 -11.41 6.37
CA ASP A 9 7.57 -11.10 4.95
C ASP A 9 8.69 -10.20 4.47
N MET A 10 9.12 -9.26 5.31
CA MET A 10 10.10 -8.26 4.90
C MET A 10 11.50 -8.52 5.45
N GLY A 11 11.62 -9.13 6.64
CA GLY A 11 12.92 -9.37 7.26
C GLY A 11 13.79 -10.36 6.51
N PHE A 12 13.21 -11.30 5.77
CA PHE A 12 13.94 -12.33 5.04
C PHE A 12 14.20 -11.98 3.58
N LEU A 13 13.64 -10.89 3.08
CA LEU A 13 13.85 -10.47 1.70
C LEU A 13 15.16 -9.70 1.57
N PRO A 14 15.91 -9.90 0.47
CA PRO A 14 17.13 -9.12 0.23
C PRO A 14 16.79 -7.68 -0.15
N GLY A 15 17.76 -6.79 0.03
CA GLY A 15 17.65 -5.41 -0.39
C GLY A 15 17.13 -4.46 0.68
N SER A 16 16.91 -3.21 0.29
CA SER A 16 16.38 -2.16 1.17
C SER A 16 14.91 -2.40 1.48
N VAL A 17 14.39 -1.71 2.50
CA VAL A 17 12.98 -1.80 2.86
C VAL A 17 12.09 -1.42 1.68
N LYS A 18 12.45 -0.40 0.92
CA LYS A 18 11.71 0.02 -0.27
C LYS A 18 11.68 -1.07 -1.33
N GLN A 19 12.82 -1.71 -1.59
CA GLN A 19 12.91 -2.80 -2.56
C GLN A 19 12.10 -4.00 -2.12
N LYS A 20 12.13 -4.32 -0.83
CA LYS A 20 11.33 -5.43 -0.28
C LYS A 20 9.83 -5.18 -0.45
N ALA A 21 9.39 -3.95 -0.23
CA ALA A 21 7.99 -3.59 -0.37
C ALA A 21 7.50 -3.69 -1.83
N GLN A 22 8.37 -3.46 -2.82
CA GLN A 22 8.00 -3.52 -4.24
C GLN A 22 7.46 -4.89 -4.65
N ILE A 23 7.90 -5.96 -4.00
CA ILE A 23 7.39 -7.31 -4.29
C ILE A 23 5.89 -7.38 -4.03
N TYR A 24 5.41 -6.70 -2.99
CA TYR A 24 4.00 -6.68 -2.64
C TYR A 24 3.19 -5.72 -3.51
N GLU A 25 3.86 -4.79 -4.16
CA GLU A 25 3.23 -3.81 -5.04
C GLU A 25 2.93 -4.35 -6.43
N GLU A 26 3.68 -5.35 -6.90
CA GLU A 26 3.57 -5.87 -8.27
C GLU A 26 2.15 -6.31 -8.69
N PRO A 27 1.40 -7.04 -7.87
CA PRO A 27 0.04 -7.44 -8.27
C PRO A 27 -0.86 -6.23 -8.55
N TYR A 28 -0.70 -5.15 -7.82
CA TYR A 28 -1.51 -3.95 -8.00
C TYR A 28 -1.11 -3.20 -9.26
N ARG A 29 0.19 -3.14 -9.56
CA ARG A 29 0.68 -2.59 -10.81
C ARG A 29 0.05 -3.29 -12.01
N ALA A 30 0.03 -4.61 -11.99
CA ALA A 30 -0.55 -5.41 -13.06
C ALA A 30 -2.03 -5.10 -13.26
N VAL A 31 -2.79 -4.98 -12.17
CA VAL A 31 -4.22 -4.65 -12.24
C VAL A 31 -4.44 -3.28 -12.86
N TYR A 32 -3.70 -2.26 -12.42
CA TYR A 32 -3.83 -0.91 -12.98
C TYR A 32 -3.48 -0.87 -14.46
N ASN A 33 -2.39 -1.54 -14.85
CA ASN A 33 -1.99 -1.58 -16.25
C ASN A 33 -3.04 -2.25 -17.12
N GLU A 34 -3.67 -3.30 -16.62
CA GLU A 34 -4.73 -4.00 -17.34
C GLU A 34 -5.98 -3.12 -17.48
N LEU A 35 -6.41 -2.48 -16.38
CA LEU A 35 -7.60 -1.65 -16.38
C LEU A 35 -7.49 -0.45 -17.32
N PHE A 36 -6.32 0.15 -17.42
CA PHE A 36 -6.11 1.32 -18.29
C PHE A 36 -5.60 0.94 -19.68
N GLY A 37 -5.34 -0.34 -19.93
CA GLY A 37 -4.87 -0.82 -21.22
C GLY A 37 -3.48 -0.34 -21.63
N ARG A 38 -2.62 -0.02 -20.66
CA ARG A 38 -1.25 0.47 -20.89
C ARG A 38 -0.27 -0.23 -19.96
N GLY A 39 0.92 -0.53 -20.47
CA GLY A 39 1.96 -1.16 -19.67
C GLY A 39 2.64 -0.22 -18.66
N ASP A 40 2.38 1.08 -18.71
CA ASP A 40 2.98 2.08 -17.85
C ASP A 40 1.95 2.89 -17.03
N ALA A 41 0.69 2.46 -17.03
CA ALA A 41 -0.38 3.22 -16.40
C ALA A 41 -0.13 3.45 -14.90
N TYR A 42 0.27 2.43 -14.19
CA TYR A 42 0.52 2.52 -12.76
C TYR A 42 1.63 3.52 -12.44
N GLU A 43 2.73 3.46 -13.19
CA GLU A 43 3.86 4.37 -12.99
C GLU A 43 3.47 5.83 -13.26
N ILE A 44 2.66 6.08 -14.27
CA ILE A 44 2.16 7.41 -14.59
C ILE A 44 1.31 7.95 -13.43
N LEU A 45 0.41 7.13 -12.90
CA LEU A 45 -0.45 7.54 -11.79
C LEU A 45 0.35 7.83 -10.52
N LYS A 46 1.37 7.03 -10.24
CA LYS A 46 2.26 7.27 -9.09
C LYS A 46 3.04 8.56 -9.27
N THR A 47 3.58 8.81 -10.46
CA THR A 47 4.33 10.02 -10.76
C THR A 47 3.47 11.28 -10.57
N LYS A 48 2.19 11.18 -10.88
CA LYS A 48 1.25 12.28 -10.70
C LYS A 48 0.67 12.36 -9.28
N ASN A 49 1.12 11.52 -8.38
CA ASN A 49 0.64 11.44 -7.00
C ASN A 49 -0.85 11.12 -6.89
N LEU A 50 -1.40 10.38 -7.86
CA LEU A 50 -2.79 9.96 -7.86
C LEU A 50 -2.98 8.60 -7.21
N VAL A 51 -1.94 7.81 -7.12
CA VAL A 51 -1.92 6.49 -6.48
C VAL A 51 -0.73 6.40 -5.56
N GLU A 52 -0.94 5.85 -4.38
CA GLU A 52 0.12 5.56 -3.43
C GLU A 52 -0.08 4.16 -2.86
N PHE A 53 0.97 3.37 -2.87
CA PHE A 53 0.99 2.06 -2.23
C PHE A 53 1.66 2.15 -0.88
N SER A 54 1.07 1.50 0.12
CA SER A 54 1.66 1.41 1.45
C SER A 54 1.37 0.05 2.06
N THR A 55 2.24 -0.39 2.94
CA THR A 55 2.01 -1.57 3.76
C THR A 55 1.69 -1.13 5.19
N THR A 56 1.11 -2.04 5.97
CA THR A 56 0.79 -1.75 7.37
C THR A 56 2.02 -1.42 8.21
N SER A 57 3.21 -1.82 7.74
CA SER A 57 4.47 -1.53 8.43
C SER A 57 4.87 -0.06 8.36
N PHE A 58 4.31 0.73 7.44
CA PHE A 58 4.75 2.10 7.17
C PHE A 58 3.65 3.15 7.37
N LEU A 59 2.60 2.82 8.10
CA LEU A 59 1.47 3.75 8.30
C LEU A 59 1.69 4.76 9.41
N ARG A 60 2.66 4.53 10.27
CA ARG A 60 2.86 5.40 11.44
C ARG A 60 3.16 6.84 11.02
N GLY A 61 2.45 7.79 11.61
CA GLY A 61 2.64 9.20 11.36
C GLY A 61 1.97 9.76 10.11
N LEU A 62 1.31 8.90 9.32
CA LEU A 62 0.62 9.34 8.11
C LEU A 62 -0.82 9.75 8.41
N THR A 63 -1.33 10.69 7.62
CA THR A 63 -2.75 11.06 7.60
C THR A 63 -3.16 11.17 6.15
N PHE A 64 -4.30 10.56 5.81
CA PHE A 64 -4.80 10.56 4.45
C PHE A 64 -6.01 11.48 4.34
N ASP A 65 -5.88 12.54 3.52
CA ASP A 65 -6.97 13.47 3.24
C ASP A 65 -7.41 13.35 1.78
N HIS A 66 -8.69 13.54 1.54
CA HIS A 66 -9.27 13.56 0.18
C HIS A 66 -8.88 12.30 -0.61
N SER A 67 -8.97 11.13 0.03
CA SER A 67 -8.46 9.89 -0.52
C SER A 67 -9.50 8.79 -0.47
N ILE A 68 -9.34 7.81 -1.35
CA ILE A 68 -10.02 6.52 -1.25
C ILE A 68 -8.96 5.53 -0.78
N ILE A 69 -9.20 4.90 0.35
CA ILE A 69 -8.29 3.92 0.92
C ILE A 69 -8.81 2.53 0.61
N ILE A 70 -8.01 1.74 -0.08
CA ILE A 70 -8.30 0.33 -0.37
C ILE A 70 -7.37 -0.51 0.50
N VAL A 71 -7.94 -1.37 1.31
CA VAL A 71 -7.18 -2.22 2.22
C VAL A 71 -7.28 -3.67 1.75
N ASP A 72 -6.15 -4.26 1.43
CA ASP A 72 -6.07 -5.64 1.00
C ASP A 72 -5.51 -6.51 2.13
N GLU A 73 -5.85 -7.80 2.12
CA GLU A 73 -5.41 -8.77 3.12
C GLU A 73 -5.86 -8.39 4.55
N VAL A 74 -7.06 -7.83 4.67
CA VAL A 74 -7.62 -7.39 5.96
C VAL A 74 -7.67 -8.53 6.98
N ASN A 75 -7.92 -9.75 6.51
CA ASN A 75 -7.96 -10.93 7.37
C ASN A 75 -6.63 -11.22 8.08
N ASN A 76 -5.54 -10.65 7.60
CA ASN A 76 -4.21 -10.79 8.22
C ASN A 76 -3.88 -9.63 9.15
N MET A 77 -4.76 -8.65 9.26
CA MET A 77 -4.55 -7.50 10.15
C MET A 77 -4.99 -7.82 11.58
N SER A 78 -4.19 -7.38 12.55
CA SER A 78 -4.62 -7.35 13.94
C SER A 78 -5.62 -6.23 14.14
N PHE A 79 -6.39 -6.30 15.23
CA PHE A 79 -7.29 -5.21 15.61
C PHE A 79 -6.53 -3.89 15.75
N HIS A 80 -5.34 -3.94 16.32
CA HIS A 80 -4.49 -2.76 16.52
C HIS A 80 -4.07 -2.11 15.19
N GLU A 81 -3.69 -2.93 14.21
CA GLU A 81 -3.33 -2.45 12.88
C GLU A 81 -4.53 -1.78 12.19
N LEU A 82 -5.69 -2.40 12.25
CA LEU A 82 -6.91 -1.86 11.65
C LEU A 82 -7.33 -0.54 12.32
N ASP A 83 -7.28 -0.48 13.63
CA ASP A 83 -7.59 0.73 14.39
C ASP A 83 -6.61 1.86 14.01
N SER A 84 -5.34 1.54 13.93
CA SER A 84 -4.30 2.48 13.53
C SER A 84 -4.55 3.03 12.12
N LEU A 85 -4.98 2.19 11.20
CA LEU A 85 -5.32 2.60 9.83
C LEU A 85 -6.53 3.54 9.82
N ILE A 86 -7.59 3.20 10.54
CA ILE A 86 -8.82 3.99 10.58
C ILE A 86 -8.54 5.38 11.16
N THR A 87 -7.71 5.47 12.18
CA THR A 87 -7.38 6.75 12.82
C THR A 87 -6.55 7.67 11.93
N ARG A 88 -5.96 7.16 10.84
CA ARG A 88 -5.21 7.96 9.87
C ARG A 88 -6.07 8.52 8.76
N SER A 89 -7.35 8.19 8.72
CA SER A 89 -8.29 8.78 7.77
C SER A 89 -8.51 10.25 8.14
N GLY A 90 -8.23 11.13 7.20
CA GLY A 90 -8.42 12.56 7.39
C GLY A 90 -9.69 13.06 6.70
N LYS A 91 -9.64 14.29 6.22
CA LYS A 91 -10.81 14.93 5.58
C LYS A 91 -11.17 14.23 4.28
N ASN A 92 -12.46 14.02 4.06
CA ASN A 92 -13.00 13.49 2.81
C ASN A 92 -12.33 12.18 2.39
N THR A 93 -12.15 11.28 3.36
CA THR A 93 -11.51 9.99 3.14
C THR A 93 -12.45 8.86 3.52
#